data_ba2e9487895bd47376f6db4cf0b63010
#
_entry.id   ba2e9487895bd47376f6db4cf0b63010
#
_cell.length_a   1.000
_cell.length_b   1.000
_cell.length_c   1.000
_cell.angle_alpha   90.00
_cell.angle_beta   90.00
_cell.angle_gamma   90.00
#
_symmetry.space_group_name_H-M   'P 1'
#
loop_
_entity.id
_entity.type
_entity.pdbx_description
1 polymer ?
#
loop_
_entity_poly.entity_id
_entity_poly.type
_entity_poly.pdbx_seq_one_letter_code
_entity_poly.pdbx_strand_id
1 'polypeptide(L)' 'MLPPPRFAWFVTPHGFGHAARSAAIVEALGRRLPQCRIDLWTSVPDWFFEESLTVPYRRHE' A
#
# COMPACT_ATOMS: atom_id res chain seq x y z
N MET A 1 -6.13 -4.22 -25.24
CA MET A 1 -5.96 -3.41 -24.01
C MET A 1 -5.43 -4.30 -22.88
N LEU A 2 -4.38 -3.86 -22.24
CA LEU A 2 -3.81 -4.61 -21.12
C LEU A 2 -4.62 -4.33 -19.85
N PRO A 3 -4.77 -5.34 -18.96
CA PRO A 3 -5.40 -5.11 -17.68
C PRO A 3 -4.57 -4.14 -16.83
N PRO A 4 -5.19 -3.47 -15.85
CA PRO A 4 -4.45 -2.59 -14.95
C PRO A 4 -3.38 -3.37 -14.19
N PRO A 5 -2.23 -2.76 -13.89
CA PRO A 5 -1.19 -3.44 -13.13
C PRO A 5 -1.64 -3.76 -11.71
N ARG A 6 -1.11 -4.86 -11.17
CA ARG A 6 -1.37 -5.32 -9.81
C ARG A 6 -0.05 -5.37 -9.07
N PHE A 7 -0.04 -4.79 -7.88
CA PHE A 7 1.16 -4.76 -7.04
C PHE A 7 0.90 -5.47 -5.73
N ALA A 8 1.80 -6.37 -5.34
CA ALA A 8 1.82 -6.98 -4.03
C ALA A 8 2.97 -6.33 -3.25
N TRP A 9 2.65 -5.71 -2.13
CA TRP A 9 3.62 -4.97 -1.34
C TRP A 9 3.73 -5.59 0.04
N PHE A 10 4.94 -6.03 0.41
CA PHE A 10 5.17 -6.70 1.68
C PHE A 10 5.87 -5.72 2.62
N VAL A 11 5.24 -5.47 3.77
CA VAL A 11 5.73 -4.50 4.75
C VAL A 11 6.01 -5.21 6.06
N THR A 12 7.28 -5.15 6.51
CA THR A 12 7.67 -5.76 7.78
C THR A 12 7.23 -4.88 8.96
N PRO A 13 6.88 -5.49 10.12
CA PRO A 13 6.38 -4.74 11.27
C PRO A 13 7.49 -4.28 12.22
N HIS A 14 8.67 -3.96 11.70
CA HIS A 14 9.81 -3.53 12.52
C HIS A 14 9.74 -2.03 12.76
N GLY A 15 8.83 -1.62 13.64
CA GLY A 15 8.56 -0.22 13.90
C GLY A 15 7.78 0.40 12.75
N PHE A 16 7.39 1.67 12.91
CA PHE A 16 6.60 2.33 11.89
C PHE A 16 7.42 3.02 10.80
N GLY A 17 8.77 3.01 10.92
CA GLY A 17 9.62 3.63 9.91
C GLY A 17 9.49 3.00 8.53
N HIS A 18 9.52 1.65 8.48
CA HIS A 18 9.32 0.94 7.22
C HIS A 18 7.92 1.12 6.67
N ALA A 19 6.92 1.09 7.55
CA ALA A 19 5.53 1.26 7.15
C ALA A 19 5.29 2.66 6.59
N ALA A 20 5.85 3.69 7.21
CA ALA A 20 5.69 5.07 6.76
C ALA A 20 6.34 5.27 5.38
N ARG A 21 7.53 4.71 5.18
CA ARG A 21 8.22 4.81 3.90
C ARG A 21 7.46 4.07 2.80
N SER A 22 6.97 2.86 3.13
CA SER A 22 6.18 2.08 2.19
C SER A 22 4.88 2.79 1.84
N ALA A 23 4.21 3.37 2.82
CA ALA A 23 2.97 4.11 2.59
C ALA A 23 3.20 5.29 1.64
N ALA A 24 4.31 6.02 1.80
CA ALA A 24 4.62 7.13 0.91
C ALA A 24 4.80 6.67 -0.53
N ILE A 25 5.48 5.54 -0.74
CA ILE A 25 5.70 4.99 -2.07
C ILE A 25 4.38 4.48 -2.67
N VAL A 26 3.59 3.77 -1.88
CA VAL A 26 2.30 3.23 -2.33
C VAL A 26 1.34 4.37 -2.68
N GLU A 27 1.33 5.42 -1.89
CA GLU A 27 0.51 6.60 -2.19
C GLU A 27 0.88 7.23 -3.52
N ALA A 28 2.19 7.43 -3.75
CA ALA A 28 2.68 7.99 -5.00
C ALA A 28 2.32 7.08 -6.19
N LEU A 29 2.47 5.77 -6.01
CA LEU A 29 2.16 4.79 -7.04
C LEU A 29 0.68 4.81 -7.41
N GLY A 30 -0.19 4.82 -6.39
CA GLY A 30 -1.63 4.82 -6.62
C GLY A 30 -2.11 6.10 -7.28
N ARG A 31 -1.47 7.24 -6.99
CA ARG A 31 -1.81 8.50 -7.64
C ARG A 31 -1.37 8.56 -9.09
N ARG A 32 -0.23 7.95 -9.40
CA ARG A 32 0.28 7.90 -10.77
C ARG A 32 -0.46 6.90 -11.63
N LEU A 33 -0.92 5.81 -11.03
CA LEU A 33 -1.60 4.73 -11.73
C LEU A 33 -2.95 4.48 -11.06
N PRO A 34 -3.94 5.39 -11.25
CA PRO A 34 -5.19 5.33 -10.48
C PRO A 34 -6.00 4.05 -10.68
N GLN A 35 -5.73 3.29 -11.76
CA GLN A 35 -6.42 2.04 -12.03
C GLN A 35 -5.66 0.82 -11.53
N CYS A 36 -4.48 1.01 -10.91
CA CYS A 36 -3.73 -0.12 -10.40
C CYS A 36 -4.40 -0.73 -9.18
N ARG A 37 -4.13 -2.02 -8.96
CA ARG A 37 -4.57 -2.73 -7.77
C ARG A 37 -3.39 -2.88 -6.83
N ILE A 38 -3.58 -2.50 -5.58
CA ILE A 38 -2.54 -2.58 -4.56
C ILE A 38 -3.00 -3.52 -3.47
N ASP A 39 -2.21 -4.56 -3.22
CA ASP A 39 -2.40 -5.50 -2.12
C ASP A 39 -1.23 -5.36 -1.16
N LEU A 40 -1.53 -5.02 0.10
CA LEU A 40 -0.54 -4.89 1.17
C LEU A 40 -0.57 -6.14 2.03
N TRP A 41 0.57 -6.80 2.15
CA TRP A 41 0.74 -7.97 3.00
C TRP A 41 1.58 -7.56 4.20
N THR A 42 0.94 -7.47 5.38
CA THR A 42 1.60 -6.91 6.55
C THR A 42 0.84 -7.22 7.82
N SER A 43 1.57 -7.29 8.94
CA SER A 43 0.96 -7.33 10.26
C SER A 43 0.88 -5.94 10.91
N VAL A 44 1.36 -4.91 10.24
CA VAL A 44 1.16 -3.54 10.69
C VAL A 44 -0.34 -3.24 10.75
N PRO A 45 -0.85 -2.65 11.83
CA PRO A 45 -2.30 -2.43 11.97
C PRO A 45 -2.89 -1.61 10.85
N ASP A 46 -4.11 -1.95 10.45
CA ASP A 46 -4.78 -1.30 9.33
C ASP A 46 -5.01 0.19 9.56
N TRP A 47 -5.23 0.62 10.82
CA TRP A 47 -5.45 2.04 11.12
C TRP A 47 -4.29 2.91 10.62
N PHE A 48 -3.07 2.38 10.62
CA PHE A 48 -1.91 3.12 10.14
C PHE A 48 -2.05 3.46 8.66
N PHE A 49 -2.47 2.48 7.87
CA PHE A 49 -2.63 2.69 6.42
C PHE A 49 -3.89 3.51 6.12
N GLU A 50 -4.95 3.36 6.89
CA GLU A 50 -6.14 4.19 6.74
C GLU A 50 -5.83 5.66 6.92
N GLU A 51 -4.93 5.99 7.84
CA GLU A 51 -4.53 7.38 8.06
C GLU A 51 -3.49 7.87 7.06
N SER A 52 -2.69 6.95 6.50
CA SER A 52 -1.55 7.30 5.65
C SER A 52 -1.87 7.29 4.17
N LEU A 53 -2.89 6.54 3.74
CA LEU A 53 -3.17 6.32 2.32
C LEU A 53 -4.52 6.93 1.95
N THR A 54 -4.55 7.62 0.81
CA THR A 54 -5.79 8.10 0.21
C THR A 54 -6.18 7.29 -1.03
N VAL A 55 -5.26 6.45 -1.53
CA VAL A 55 -5.51 5.60 -2.70
C VAL A 55 -6.12 4.28 -2.26
N PRO A 56 -6.92 3.62 -3.12
CA PRO A 56 -7.50 2.33 -2.78
C PRO A 56 -6.43 1.25 -2.60
N TYR A 57 -6.63 0.40 -1.62
CA TYR A 57 -5.75 -0.73 -1.36
C TYR A 57 -6.52 -1.83 -0.65
N ARG A 58 -5.95 -3.05 -0.65
CA ARG A 58 -6.42 -4.16 0.17
C ARG A 58 -5.31 -4.59 1.11
N ARG A 59 -5.64 -4.74 2.39
CA ARG A 59 -4.69 -5.22 3.38
C ARG A 59 -4.93 -6.71 3.66
N HIS A 60 -3.84 -7.46 3.70
CA HIS A 60 -3.83 -8.88 4.03
C HIS A 60 -2.82 -9.12 5.14
N GLU A 61 -3.12 -10.06 5.97
CA GLU A 61 -2.23 -10.41 7.08
C GLU A 61 -1.57 -11.77 6.89
#